data_193180e98717ba2a0af3a01d84ac2fed
#
_entry.id   193180e98717ba2a0af3a01d84ac2fed
#
_cell.length_a   1.000
_cell.length_b   1.000
_cell.length_c   1.000
_cell.angle_alpha   90.00
_cell.angle_beta   90.00
_cell.angle_gamma   90.00
#
_symmetry.space_group_name_H-M   'P 1'
#
loop_
_entity.id
_entity.type
_entity.pdbx_description
1 polymer ?
#
loop_
_entity_poly.entity_id
_entity_poly.type
_entity_poly.pdbx_seq_one_letter_code
_entity_poly.pdbx_strand_id
1 'polypeptide(L)'
;MDSRMKKLTQYVVPTILGNCAYFLFTIIDGIFVGQGVGTDALGAVNLVWPFVMVLNAIIMLTVVGGVTVSAVRIGRGDIAGANQAFMHSLAGTLTAAFVMMLIGTCLTSRIATLLGANETYHQLVCDYLFWYSLFAVPSGLMTFLNNYCRNDGSPVLVSVGSTIATVINIFLDWLFVFPLHKGLMGAAIATGISQTCGMLIVSSHFLLRRGQLRVSRFHFSGPLARKLLLRGTPEAIAQFTVPVATLCTNYVLLARLGDMAVNAYSIICYVASFSAAIFIGVSSGLQPLLGQSYGAKDARDLKWYFRAGVLIDLVGSALINVVLLFVGGPICKMFGADALTLACTVQYMPRYAWGFIIMSVNTLISAYLYSTKRTKQAVILNVCRSFLLDSAVIFAVPAIFGGSAVWLTMGIYEGLALVLGIVLLRASERNGIVFR
;
A
#
# COMPACT_ATOMS: atom_id res chain seq x y z
N MET A 1 26.60 18.17 2.59
CA MET A 1 25.72 17.08 2.13
C MET A 1 25.25 17.45 0.72
N ASP A 2 25.45 16.59 -0.27
CA ASP A 2 25.05 16.84 -1.67
C ASP A 2 23.56 17.23 -1.70
N SER A 3 23.20 18.23 -2.47
CA SER A 3 21.83 18.74 -2.63
C SER A 3 20.82 17.61 -2.94
N ARG A 4 21.26 16.58 -3.68
CA ARG A 4 20.50 15.39 -4.01
C ARG A 4 20.22 14.52 -2.79
N MET A 5 21.23 14.28 -1.96
CA MET A 5 21.11 13.50 -0.74
C MET A 5 20.15 14.17 0.26
N LYS A 6 20.21 15.49 0.38
CA LYS A 6 19.28 16.26 1.23
C LYS A 6 17.82 16.08 0.77
N LYS A 7 17.56 16.21 -0.54
CA LYS A 7 16.22 15.96 -1.10
C LYS A 7 15.78 14.51 -0.89
N LEU A 8 16.66 13.55 -1.18
CA LEU A 8 16.36 12.12 -0.97
C LEU A 8 15.91 11.85 0.46
N THR A 9 16.71 12.27 1.45
CA THR A 9 16.40 12.06 2.87
C THR A 9 15.10 12.77 3.26
N GLN A 10 14.87 14.00 2.78
CA GLN A 10 13.67 14.79 3.06
C GLN A 10 12.38 14.11 2.54
N TYR A 11 12.44 13.35 1.45
CA TYR A 11 11.28 12.69 0.87
C TYR A 11 11.12 11.24 1.38
N VAL A 12 12.20 10.48 1.44
CA VAL A 12 12.14 9.05 1.71
C VAL A 12 11.96 8.76 3.21
N VAL A 13 12.75 9.37 4.08
CA VAL A 13 12.69 9.07 5.53
C VAL A 13 11.32 9.37 6.14
N PRO A 14 10.73 10.58 5.94
CA PRO A 14 9.39 10.85 6.49
C PRO A 14 8.32 9.93 5.93
N THR A 15 8.46 9.50 4.66
CA THR A 15 7.49 8.62 4.01
C THR A 15 7.56 7.20 4.59
N ILE A 16 8.76 6.68 4.86
CA ILE A 16 8.92 5.40 5.56
C ILE A 16 8.29 5.48 6.95
N LEU A 17 8.61 6.52 7.72
CA LEU A 17 8.06 6.69 9.08
C LEU A 17 6.53 6.78 9.08
N GLY A 18 5.94 7.52 8.13
CA GLY A 18 4.48 7.61 7.99
C GLY A 18 3.82 6.27 7.66
N ASN A 19 4.42 5.46 6.78
CA ASN A 19 3.91 4.13 6.46
C ASN A 19 4.08 3.14 7.62
N CYS A 20 5.19 3.20 8.34
CA CYS A 20 5.38 2.39 9.55
C CYS A 20 4.36 2.74 10.64
N ALA A 21 4.08 4.03 10.85
CA ALA A 21 3.05 4.47 11.78
C ALA A 21 1.66 3.95 11.38
N TYR A 22 1.31 4.02 10.10
CA TYR A 22 0.04 3.46 9.58
C TYR A 22 -0.06 1.95 9.80
N PHE A 23 1.03 1.21 9.64
CA PHE A 23 1.04 -0.23 9.89
C PHE A 23 0.86 -0.56 11.38
N LEU A 24 1.55 0.17 12.26
CA LEU A 24 1.41 0.00 13.71
C LEU A 24 -0.01 0.28 14.19
N PHE A 25 -0.66 1.31 13.64
CA PHE A 25 -2.05 1.58 14.00
C PHE A 25 -2.97 0.42 13.64
N THR A 26 -2.81 -0.19 12.47
CA THR A 26 -3.64 -1.33 12.02
C THR A 26 -3.53 -2.53 12.97
N ILE A 27 -2.33 -2.78 13.52
CA ILE A 27 -2.13 -3.84 14.52
C ILE A 27 -2.84 -3.49 15.83
N ILE A 28 -2.69 -2.26 16.32
CA ILE A 28 -3.28 -1.82 17.60
C ILE A 28 -4.80 -1.81 17.51
N ASP A 29 -5.38 -1.33 16.39
CA ASP A 29 -6.81 -1.38 16.11
C ASP A 29 -7.34 -2.82 16.19
N GLY A 30 -6.66 -3.77 15.50
CA GLY A 30 -7.00 -5.19 15.57
C GLY A 30 -6.95 -5.76 17.00
N ILE A 31 -5.96 -5.38 17.81
CA ILE A 31 -5.85 -5.80 19.22
C ILE A 31 -7.03 -5.25 20.03
N PHE A 32 -7.38 -3.98 19.89
CA PHE A 32 -8.49 -3.37 20.63
C PHE A 32 -9.84 -3.96 20.26
N VAL A 33 -10.08 -4.20 18.96
CA VAL A 33 -11.28 -4.87 18.48
C VAL A 33 -11.35 -6.29 19.05
N GLY A 34 -10.27 -7.06 18.97
CA GLY A 34 -10.23 -8.45 19.47
C GLY A 34 -10.43 -8.56 20.97
N GLN A 35 -9.82 -7.68 21.78
CA GLN A 35 -9.92 -7.69 23.23
C GLN A 35 -11.20 -7.03 23.75
N GLY A 36 -11.67 -5.98 23.10
CA GLY A 36 -12.80 -5.20 23.59
C GLY A 36 -14.16 -5.62 23.05
N VAL A 37 -14.21 -6.25 21.88
CA VAL A 37 -15.47 -6.69 21.22
C VAL A 37 -15.56 -8.21 21.09
N GLY A 38 -14.42 -8.88 20.88
CA GLY A 38 -14.33 -10.32 20.78
C GLY A 38 -13.82 -10.80 19.42
N THR A 39 -13.58 -12.11 19.32
CA THR A 39 -13.04 -12.77 18.11
C THR A 39 -13.98 -12.67 16.91
N ASP A 40 -15.30 -12.68 17.14
CA ASP A 40 -16.30 -12.56 16.07
C ASP A 40 -16.22 -11.20 15.37
N ALA A 41 -15.88 -10.14 16.10
CA ALA A 41 -15.68 -8.83 15.53
C ALA A 41 -14.45 -8.78 14.58
N LEU A 42 -13.37 -9.50 14.90
CA LEU A 42 -12.22 -9.65 14.00
C LEU A 42 -12.62 -10.39 12.71
N GLY A 43 -13.45 -11.43 12.84
CA GLY A 43 -14.03 -12.13 11.69
C GLY A 43 -14.87 -11.20 10.80
N ALA A 44 -15.71 -10.36 11.42
CA ALA A 44 -16.51 -9.36 10.70
C ALA A 44 -15.66 -8.32 9.96
N VAL A 45 -14.59 -7.80 10.58
CA VAL A 45 -13.63 -6.88 9.91
C VAL A 45 -12.98 -7.56 8.70
N ASN A 46 -12.55 -8.82 8.85
CA ASN A 46 -11.96 -9.57 7.74
C ASN A 46 -12.94 -9.78 6.58
N LEU A 47 -14.23 -9.99 6.86
CA LEU A 47 -15.25 -10.09 5.82
C LEU A 47 -15.47 -8.77 5.07
N VAL A 48 -15.30 -7.62 5.73
CA VAL A 48 -15.40 -6.29 5.08
C VAL A 48 -14.16 -5.94 4.27
N TRP A 49 -13.01 -6.56 4.54
CA TRP A 49 -11.74 -6.23 3.92
C TRP A 49 -11.74 -6.20 2.38
N PRO A 50 -12.40 -7.13 1.65
CA PRO A 50 -12.52 -7.03 0.19
C PRO A 50 -13.18 -5.74 -0.31
N PHE A 51 -14.22 -5.25 0.39
CA PHE A 51 -14.84 -3.96 0.06
C PHE A 51 -13.86 -2.80 0.25
N VAL A 52 -13.10 -2.80 1.35
CA VAL A 52 -12.05 -1.80 1.62
C VAL A 52 -10.98 -1.83 0.53
N MET A 53 -10.57 -3.01 0.06
CA MET A 53 -9.61 -3.17 -1.03
C MET A 53 -10.11 -2.58 -2.35
N VAL A 54 -11.38 -2.81 -2.71
CA VAL A 54 -12.00 -2.21 -3.90
C VAL A 54 -12.02 -0.68 -3.80
N LEU A 55 -12.42 -0.14 -2.66
CA LEU A 55 -12.40 1.31 -2.41
C LEU A 55 -10.99 1.89 -2.60
N ASN A 56 -10.00 1.29 -1.95
CA ASN A 56 -8.60 1.72 -2.04
C ASN A 56 -8.07 1.63 -3.48
N ALA A 57 -8.38 0.55 -4.21
CA ALA A 57 -7.95 0.39 -5.60
C ALA A 57 -8.50 1.50 -6.50
N ILE A 58 -9.79 1.85 -6.36
CA ILE A 58 -10.42 2.91 -7.16
C ILE A 58 -9.83 4.29 -6.81
N ILE A 59 -9.58 4.56 -5.51
CA ILE A 59 -8.92 5.79 -5.06
C ILE A 59 -7.49 5.86 -5.61
N MET A 60 -6.70 4.81 -5.47
CA MET A 60 -5.32 4.77 -5.96
C MET A 60 -5.22 4.90 -7.47
N LEU A 61 -6.20 4.37 -8.22
CA LEU A 61 -6.29 4.56 -9.66
C LEU A 61 -6.29 6.05 -10.06
N THR A 62 -7.07 6.85 -9.37
CA THR A 62 -7.19 8.29 -9.66
C THR A 62 -6.03 9.10 -9.08
N VAL A 63 -5.61 8.79 -7.86
CA VAL A 63 -4.59 9.52 -7.11
C VAL A 63 -3.20 9.32 -7.73
N VAL A 64 -2.73 8.07 -7.85
CA VAL A 64 -1.37 7.78 -8.35
C VAL A 64 -1.24 8.16 -9.82
N GLY A 65 -2.29 7.94 -10.61
CA GLY A 65 -2.33 8.39 -12.00
C GLY A 65 -2.20 9.90 -12.13
N GLY A 66 -2.91 10.65 -11.30
CA GLY A 66 -2.85 12.12 -11.26
C GLY A 66 -1.51 12.64 -10.76
N VAL A 67 -0.98 12.08 -9.67
CA VAL A 67 0.34 12.43 -9.12
C VAL A 67 1.44 12.22 -10.17
N THR A 68 1.42 11.09 -10.87
CA THR A 68 2.39 10.79 -11.94
C THR A 68 2.36 11.83 -13.05
N VAL A 69 1.16 12.23 -13.51
CA VAL A 69 1.01 13.26 -14.55
C VAL A 69 1.44 14.62 -14.03
N SER A 70 1.06 14.97 -12.81
CA SER A 70 1.39 16.23 -12.16
C SER A 70 2.90 16.37 -11.93
N ALA A 71 3.56 15.35 -11.38
CA ALA A 71 5.01 15.34 -11.16
C ALA A 71 5.81 15.59 -12.44
N VAL A 72 5.44 14.89 -13.53
CA VAL A 72 6.08 15.11 -14.85
C VAL A 72 5.87 16.53 -15.38
N ARG A 73 4.68 17.12 -15.17
CA ARG A 73 4.38 18.50 -15.60
C ARG A 73 5.12 19.55 -14.77
N ILE A 74 5.21 19.35 -13.45
CA ILE A 74 6.03 20.18 -12.54
C ILE A 74 7.49 20.16 -13.02
N GLY A 75 8.06 18.99 -13.30
CA GLY A 75 9.44 18.88 -13.79
C GLY A 75 9.70 19.55 -15.14
N ARG A 76 8.64 19.77 -15.94
CA ARG A 76 8.70 20.52 -17.21
C ARG A 76 8.45 22.02 -17.06
N GLY A 77 8.13 22.50 -15.87
CA GLY A 77 7.70 23.88 -15.64
C GLY A 77 6.24 24.18 -16.04
N ASP A 78 5.47 23.16 -16.47
CA ASP A 78 4.04 23.30 -16.82
C ASP A 78 3.16 23.24 -15.57
N ILE A 79 3.19 24.30 -14.76
CA ILE A 79 2.44 24.37 -13.50
C ILE A 79 0.92 24.44 -13.76
N ALA A 80 0.50 25.14 -14.81
CA ALA A 80 -0.93 25.20 -15.18
C ALA A 80 -1.48 23.82 -15.53
N GLY A 81 -0.74 23.06 -16.33
CA GLY A 81 -1.11 21.68 -16.62
C GLY A 81 -1.03 20.76 -15.42
N ALA A 82 -0.08 20.94 -14.50
CA ALA A 82 0.00 20.18 -13.25
C ALA A 82 -1.23 20.44 -12.37
N ASN A 83 -1.69 21.69 -12.27
CA ASN A 83 -2.92 22.06 -11.56
C ASN A 83 -4.17 21.41 -12.19
N GLN A 84 -4.25 21.36 -13.52
CA GLN A 84 -5.36 20.64 -14.18
C GLN A 84 -5.33 19.13 -13.87
N ALA A 85 -4.15 18.50 -13.84
CA ALA A 85 -4.04 17.09 -13.42
C ALA A 85 -4.45 16.87 -11.96
N PHE A 86 -4.05 17.80 -11.07
CA PHE A 86 -4.46 17.84 -9.66
C PHE A 86 -6.00 17.91 -9.55
N MET A 87 -6.64 18.85 -10.26
CA MET A 87 -8.10 19.02 -10.20
C MET A 87 -8.87 17.83 -10.78
N HIS A 88 -8.39 17.20 -11.87
CA HIS A 88 -9.01 15.97 -12.40
C HIS A 88 -8.89 14.81 -11.43
N SER A 89 -7.73 14.64 -10.79
CA SER A 89 -7.52 13.62 -9.79
C SER A 89 -8.38 13.86 -8.54
N LEU A 90 -8.50 15.11 -8.09
CA LEU A 90 -9.38 15.49 -6.98
C LEU A 90 -10.84 15.15 -7.30
N ALA A 91 -11.33 15.58 -8.46
CA ALA A 91 -12.71 15.30 -8.90
C ALA A 91 -12.95 13.78 -9.01
N GLY A 92 -12.00 13.03 -9.60
CA GLY A 92 -12.09 11.57 -9.70
C GLY A 92 -12.11 10.89 -8.33
N THR A 93 -11.27 11.31 -7.39
CA THR A 93 -11.21 10.78 -6.02
C THR A 93 -12.50 11.09 -5.25
N LEU A 94 -13.00 12.32 -5.33
CA LEU A 94 -14.28 12.71 -4.69
C LEU A 94 -15.45 11.91 -5.24
N THR A 95 -15.54 11.79 -6.57
CA THR A 95 -16.62 11.02 -7.22
C THR A 95 -16.55 9.55 -6.80
N ALA A 96 -15.36 8.93 -6.86
CA ALA A 96 -15.17 7.54 -6.49
C ALA A 96 -15.52 7.29 -5.02
N ALA A 97 -14.99 8.10 -4.10
CA ALA A 97 -15.24 7.98 -2.67
C ALA A 97 -16.73 8.23 -2.32
N PHE A 98 -17.37 9.20 -2.97
CA PHE A 98 -18.80 9.49 -2.77
C PHE A 98 -19.68 8.34 -3.27
N VAL A 99 -19.40 7.79 -4.45
CA VAL A 99 -20.14 6.64 -4.99
C VAL A 99 -19.98 5.43 -4.08
N MET A 100 -18.76 5.14 -3.62
CA MET A 100 -18.52 4.03 -2.68
C MET A 100 -19.15 4.27 -1.32
N MET A 101 -19.20 5.51 -0.83
CA MET A 101 -19.94 5.89 0.36
C MET A 101 -21.42 5.55 0.19
N LEU A 102 -22.07 5.95 -0.91
CA LEU A 102 -23.47 5.64 -1.19
C LEU A 102 -23.71 4.14 -1.31
N ILE A 103 -22.86 3.42 -2.02
CA ILE A 103 -22.96 1.96 -2.16
C ILE A 103 -22.86 1.29 -0.78
N GLY A 104 -21.86 1.62 0.01
CA GLY A 104 -21.62 1.01 1.31
C GLY A 104 -22.69 1.38 2.36
N THR A 105 -23.26 2.57 2.33
CA THR A 105 -24.31 2.99 3.27
C THR A 105 -25.72 2.54 2.84
N CYS A 106 -26.08 2.65 1.56
CA CYS A 106 -27.41 2.31 1.08
C CYS A 106 -27.62 0.80 0.83
N LEU A 107 -26.55 0.07 0.51
CA LEU A 107 -26.61 -1.36 0.19
C LEU A 107 -25.91 -2.24 1.23
N THR A 108 -25.71 -1.75 2.44
CA THR A 108 -24.92 -2.38 3.52
C THR A 108 -25.30 -3.86 3.71
N SER A 109 -26.59 -4.17 3.92
CA SER A 109 -27.07 -5.54 4.16
C SER A 109 -26.83 -6.46 2.95
N ARG A 110 -27.04 -5.95 1.73
CA ARG A 110 -26.78 -6.75 0.51
C ARG A 110 -25.30 -7.05 0.32
N ILE A 111 -24.45 -6.06 0.62
CA ILE A 111 -22.99 -6.23 0.57
C ILE A 111 -22.55 -7.22 1.65
N ALA A 112 -23.06 -7.14 2.87
CA ALA A 112 -22.77 -8.08 3.94
C ALA A 112 -23.07 -9.53 3.52
N THR A 113 -24.25 -9.77 2.93
CA THR A 113 -24.61 -11.09 2.39
C THR A 113 -23.70 -11.53 1.25
N LEU A 114 -23.34 -10.63 0.33
CA LEU A 114 -22.45 -10.91 -0.80
C LEU A 114 -21.02 -11.24 -0.34
N LEU A 115 -20.57 -10.64 0.76
CA LEU A 115 -19.29 -10.93 1.41
C LEU A 115 -19.30 -12.24 2.22
N GLY A 116 -20.44 -12.94 2.28
CA GLY A 116 -20.55 -14.23 2.95
C GLY A 116 -20.84 -14.13 4.46
N ALA A 117 -21.35 -13.00 4.95
CA ALA A 117 -21.75 -12.86 6.34
C ALA A 117 -22.93 -13.78 6.66
N ASN A 118 -22.73 -14.73 7.58
CA ASN A 118 -23.78 -15.58 8.15
C ASN A 118 -24.57 -14.82 9.23
N GLU A 119 -25.57 -15.45 9.84
CA GLU A 119 -26.43 -14.84 10.86
C GLU A 119 -25.62 -14.23 12.03
N THR A 120 -24.54 -14.84 12.44
CA THR A 120 -23.67 -14.41 13.55
C THR A 120 -22.93 -13.12 13.20
N TYR A 121 -22.40 -13.03 11.97
CA TYR A 121 -21.56 -11.90 11.55
C TYR A 121 -22.35 -10.77 10.89
N HIS A 122 -23.59 -11.02 10.42
CA HIS A 122 -24.32 -10.11 9.55
C HIS A 122 -24.45 -8.71 10.18
N GLN A 123 -24.90 -8.64 11.43
CA GLN A 123 -25.09 -7.34 12.11
C GLN A 123 -23.76 -6.62 12.33
N LEU A 124 -22.72 -7.35 12.78
CA LEU A 124 -21.38 -6.79 13.00
C LEU A 124 -20.77 -6.24 11.70
N VAL A 125 -20.93 -6.98 10.61
CA VAL A 125 -20.49 -6.55 9.27
C VAL A 125 -21.25 -5.32 8.82
N CYS A 126 -22.59 -5.29 9.01
CA CYS A 126 -23.39 -4.13 8.66
C CYS A 126 -22.99 -2.88 9.45
N ASP A 127 -22.81 -3.01 10.77
CA ASP A 127 -22.43 -1.88 11.62
C ASP A 127 -21.05 -1.32 11.22
N TYR A 128 -20.07 -2.19 11.02
CA TYR A 128 -18.73 -1.76 10.60
C TYR A 128 -18.73 -1.15 9.21
N LEU A 129 -19.34 -1.83 8.24
CA LEU A 129 -19.38 -1.41 6.84
C LEU A 129 -20.08 -0.07 6.66
N PHE A 130 -21.22 0.15 7.36
CA PHE A 130 -21.96 1.40 7.29
C PHE A 130 -21.11 2.60 7.75
N TRP A 131 -20.54 2.51 8.96
CA TRP A 131 -19.77 3.60 9.51
C TRP A 131 -18.44 3.80 8.79
N TYR A 132 -17.76 2.73 8.40
CA TYR A 132 -16.55 2.82 7.57
C TYR A 132 -16.84 3.51 6.23
N SER A 133 -17.95 3.15 5.58
CA SER A 133 -18.35 3.75 4.30
C SER A 133 -18.73 5.22 4.43
N LEU A 134 -19.37 5.62 5.53
CA LEU A 134 -19.73 7.03 5.78
C LEU A 134 -18.49 7.94 5.76
N PHE A 135 -17.35 7.44 6.20
CA PHE A 135 -16.07 8.15 6.18
C PHE A 135 -15.24 7.92 4.92
N ALA A 136 -15.78 7.28 3.87
CA ALA A 136 -15.03 7.01 2.63
C ALA A 136 -14.54 8.30 1.95
N VAL A 137 -15.31 9.39 2.00
CA VAL A 137 -14.90 10.69 1.40
C VAL A 137 -13.71 11.31 2.16
N PRO A 138 -13.73 11.51 3.48
CA PRO A 138 -12.55 12.00 4.22
C PRO A 138 -11.34 11.08 4.06
N SER A 139 -11.51 9.76 4.10
CA SER A 139 -10.41 8.79 3.95
C SER A 139 -9.80 8.84 2.54
N GLY A 140 -10.63 8.94 1.51
CA GLY A 140 -10.17 9.12 0.14
C GLY A 140 -9.43 10.45 -0.06
N LEU A 141 -9.93 11.53 0.52
CA LEU A 141 -9.26 12.83 0.51
C LEU A 141 -7.94 12.81 1.30
N MET A 142 -7.87 12.12 2.44
CA MET A 142 -6.61 11.94 3.18
C MET A 142 -5.56 11.27 2.29
N THR A 143 -5.93 10.18 1.61
CA THR A 143 -5.05 9.48 0.66
C THR A 143 -4.62 10.39 -0.49
N PHE A 144 -5.55 11.15 -1.07
CA PHE A 144 -5.27 12.12 -2.12
C PHE A 144 -4.30 13.20 -1.66
N LEU A 145 -4.58 13.86 -0.54
CA LEU A 145 -3.77 14.94 0.01
C LEU A 145 -2.37 14.47 0.41
N ASN A 146 -2.23 13.30 1.00
CA ASN A 146 -0.93 12.71 1.35
C ASN A 146 -0.04 12.55 0.12
N ASN A 147 -0.58 12.01 -0.97
CA ASN A 147 0.20 11.79 -2.19
C ASN A 147 0.55 13.11 -2.89
N TYR A 148 -0.39 14.05 -2.97
CA TYR A 148 -0.14 15.34 -3.62
C TYR A 148 0.71 16.29 -2.80
N CYS A 149 0.53 16.35 -1.48
CA CYS A 149 1.37 17.14 -0.58
C CYS A 149 2.84 16.68 -0.64
N ARG A 150 3.06 15.36 -0.71
CA ARG A 150 4.39 14.76 -0.93
C ARG A 150 4.97 15.17 -2.28
N ASN A 151 4.17 15.08 -3.35
CA ASN A 151 4.57 15.50 -4.70
C ASN A 151 4.88 17.00 -4.81
N ASP A 152 4.21 17.83 -4.00
CA ASP A 152 4.33 19.29 -3.97
C ASP A 152 5.37 19.82 -2.94
N GLY A 153 6.24 18.90 -2.45
CA GLY A 153 7.44 19.27 -1.70
C GLY A 153 7.32 19.26 -0.17
N SER A 154 6.23 18.76 0.39
CA SER A 154 6.02 18.72 1.86
C SER A 154 5.79 17.32 2.43
N PRO A 155 6.71 16.35 2.23
CA PRO A 155 6.57 14.99 2.75
C PRO A 155 6.59 14.92 4.29
N VAL A 156 7.25 15.85 4.96
CA VAL A 156 7.30 15.94 6.43
C VAL A 156 5.90 16.23 6.99
N LEU A 157 5.13 17.14 6.38
CA LEU A 157 3.76 17.43 6.82
C LEU A 157 2.85 16.20 6.68
N VAL A 158 3.04 15.41 5.62
CA VAL A 158 2.31 14.15 5.45
C VAL A 158 2.61 13.18 6.60
N SER A 159 3.88 13.01 6.96
CA SER A 159 4.26 12.13 8.08
C SER A 159 3.72 12.62 9.41
N VAL A 160 3.80 13.91 9.68
CA VAL A 160 3.23 14.52 10.90
C VAL A 160 1.71 14.31 10.94
N GLY A 161 1.00 14.61 9.84
CA GLY A 161 -0.45 14.42 9.75
C GLY A 161 -0.88 12.96 9.95
N SER A 162 -0.15 12.02 9.34
CA SER A 162 -0.41 10.58 9.49
C SER A 162 -0.12 10.10 10.92
N THR A 163 0.96 10.55 11.53
CA THR A 163 1.30 10.20 12.93
C THR A 163 0.27 10.72 13.90
N ILE A 164 -0.17 11.98 13.76
CA ILE A 164 -1.23 12.56 14.61
C ILE A 164 -2.53 11.80 14.40
N ALA A 165 -2.92 11.48 13.17
CA ALA A 165 -4.10 10.66 12.90
C ALA A 165 -4.01 9.29 13.58
N THR A 166 -2.84 8.63 13.55
CA THR A 166 -2.59 7.36 14.25
C THR A 166 -2.78 7.49 15.77
N VAL A 167 -2.23 8.52 16.39
CA VAL A 167 -2.37 8.75 17.84
C VAL A 167 -3.83 9.01 18.21
N ILE A 168 -4.54 9.84 17.44
CA ILE A 168 -5.97 10.11 17.61
C ILE A 168 -6.78 8.81 17.47
N ASN A 169 -6.47 7.98 16.48
CA ASN A 169 -7.17 6.72 16.26
C ASN A 169 -7.00 5.78 17.47
N ILE A 170 -5.77 5.54 17.93
CA ILE A 170 -5.50 4.68 19.10
C ILE A 170 -6.27 5.17 20.32
N PHE A 171 -6.29 6.48 20.57
CA PHE A 171 -7.03 7.06 21.68
C PHE A 171 -8.54 6.88 21.53
N LEU A 172 -9.10 7.13 20.34
CA LEU A 172 -10.53 7.01 20.08
C LEU A 172 -10.99 5.55 20.07
N ASP A 173 -10.18 4.62 19.55
CA ASP A 173 -10.47 3.18 19.59
C ASP A 173 -10.57 2.72 21.05
N TRP A 174 -9.59 3.08 21.89
CA TRP A 174 -9.65 2.80 23.31
C TRP A 174 -10.93 3.39 23.94
N LEU A 175 -11.23 4.66 23.66
CA LEU A 175 -12.38 5.37 24.23
C LEU A 175 -13.72 4.75 23.82
N PHE A 176 -13.88 4.44 22.53
CA PHE A 176 -15.16 3.93 22.01
C PHE A 176 -15.37 2.44 22.29
N VAL A 177 -14.30 1.65 22.26
CA VAL A 177 -14.40 0.21 22.47
C VAL A 177 -14.55 -0.12 23.97
N PHE A 178 -13.71 0.45 24.84
CA PHE A 178 -13.69 0.09 26.27
C PHE A 178 -14.63 0.96 27.13
N PRO A 179 -14.44 2.28 27.33
CA PRO A 179 -15.30 3.06 28.21
C PRO A 179 -16.73 3.23 27.69
N LEU A 180 -16.90 3.43 26.39
CA LEU A 180 -18.20 3.73 25.77
C LEU A 180 -18.93 2.48 25.25
N HIS A 181 -18.29 1.32 25.25
CA HIS A 181 -18.86 0.02 24.83
C HIS A 181 -19.58 0.09 23.46
N LYS A 182 -19.05 0.88 22.50
CA LYS A 182 -19.64 1.04 21.16
C LYS A 182 -19.29 -0.13 20.22
N GLY A 183 -18.51 -1.09 20.68
CA GLY A 183 -18.14 -2.27 19.91
C GLY A 183 -17.45 -1.95 18.59
N LEU A 184 -17.73 -2.73 17.56
CA LEU A 184 -17.12 -2.60 16.24
C LEU A 184 -17.51 -1.31 15.50
N MET A 185 -18.72 -0.79 15.75
CA MET A 185 -19.16 0.53 15.28
C MET A 185 -18.22 1.63 15.81
N GLY A 186 -17.80 1.53 17.09
CA GLY A 186 -16.88 2.50 17.71
C GLY A 186 -15.53 2.53 16.99
N ALA A 187 -14.95 1.39 16.68
CA ALA A 187 -13.68 1.28 15.95
C ALA A 187 -13.78 1.90 14.53
N ALA A 188 -14.88 1.65 13.81
CA ALA A 188 -15.09 2.27 12.50
C ALA A 188 -15.19 3.81 12.58
N ILE A 189 -15.89 4.34 13.58
CA ILE A 189 -16.01 5.79 13.82
C ILE A 189 -14.65 6.38 14.20
N ALA A 190 -13.90 5.74 15.08
CA ALA A 190 -12.58 6.18 15.50
C ALA A 190 -11.61 6.30 14.30
N THR A 191 -11.61 5.29 13.43
CA THR A 191 -10.86 5.30 12.17
C THR A 191 -11.29 6.47 11.28
N GLY A 192 -12.60 6.67 11.10
CA GLY A 192 -13.14 7.76 10.28
C GLY A 192 -12.78 9.16 10.80
N ILE A 193 -12.90 9.39 12.11
CA ILE A 193 -12.53 10.67 12.74
C ILE A 193 -11.04 10.92 12.62
N SER A 194 -10.20 9.93 12.91
CA SER A 194 -8.74 10.07 12.83
C SER A 194 -8.27 10.39 11.41
N GLN A 195 -8.84 9.73 10.39
CA GLN A 195 -8.57 10.03 8.98
C GLN A 195 -9.02 11.45 8.61
N THR A 196 -10.15 11.90 9.15
CA THR A 196 -10.64 13.28 8.95
C THR A 196 -9.70 14.31 9.59
N CYS A 197 -9.22 14.07 10.80
CA CYS A 197 -8.23 14.94 11.45
C CYS A 197 -6.93 15.01 10.66
N GLY A 198 -6.40 13.87 10.21
CA GLY A 198 -5.22 13.82 9.35
C GLY A 198 -5.41 14.58 8.03
N MET A 199 -6.56 14.40 7.39
CA MET A 199 -6.96 15.12 6.18
C MET A 199 -6.92 16.64 6.41
N LEU A 200 -7.48 17.14 7.52
CA LEU A 200 -7.49 18.57 7.85
C LEU A 200 -6.07 19.12 8.06
N ILE A 201 -5.20 18.36 8.75
CA ILE A 201 -3.80 18.77 8.96
C ILE A 201 -3.07 18.89 7.63
N VAL A 202 -3.16 17.87 6.77
CA VAL A 202 -2.44 17.86 5.48
C VAL A 202 -3.03 18.87 4.49
N SER A 203 -4.35 19.15 4.55
CA SER A 203 -5.01 20.15 3.71
C SER A 203 -4.44 21.56 3.93
N SER A 204 -3.86 21.82 5.11
CA SER A 204 -3.22 23.10 5.44
C SER A 204 -2.11 23.48 4.44
N HIS A 205 -1.44 22.50 3.79
CA HIS A 205 -0.45 22.76 2.74
C HIS A 205 -1.04 23.55 1.57
N PHE A 206 -2.19 23.12 1.08
CA PHE A 206 -2.87 23.74 -0.07
C PHE A 206 -3.61 25.01 0.33
N LEU A 207 -4.24 25.05 1.50
CA LEU A 207 -4.94 26.23 2.04
C LEU A 207 -3.97 27.38 2.30
N LEU A 208 -2.80 27.09 2.90
CA LEU A 208 -1.75 28.09 3.17
C LEU A 208 -0.82 28.33 1.97
N ARG A 209 -1.13 27.73 0.81
CA ARG A 209 -0.41 27.94 -0.45
C ARG A 209 1.11 27.71 -0.35
N ARG A 210 1.54 26.68 0.40
CA ARG A 210 2.97 26.40 0.65
C ARG A 210 3.71 25.79 -0.54
N GLY A 211 2.98 25.17 -1.50
CA GLY A 211 3.56 24.51 -2.68
C GLY A 211 3.27 25.26 -3.99
N GLN A 212 3.47 24.55 -5.10
CA GLN A 212 3.19 25.02 -6.46
C GLN A 212 1.77 24.66 -6.94
N LEU A 213 1.20 23.58 -6.40
CA LEU A 213 -0.12 23.13 -6.76
C LEU A 213 -1.21 23.98 -6.09
N ARG A 214 -2.23 24.32 -6.86
CA ARG A 214 -3.33 25.17 -6.43
C ARG A 214 -4.66 24.56 -6.83
N VAL A 215 -5.66 24.72 -5.97
CA VAL A 215 -7.04 24.55 -6.37
C VAL A 215 -7.36 25.64 -7.40
N SER A 216 -7.61 25.24 -8.62
CA SER A 216 -7.87 26.11 -9.76
C SER A 216 -9.23 25.83 -10.37
N ARG A 217 -9.69 26.65 -11.32
CA ARG A 217 -10.93 26.34 -12.05
C ARG A 217 -10.80 24.99 -12.75
N PHE A 218 -11.76 24.13 -12.49
CA PHE A 218 -11.81 22.80 -13.09
C PHE A 218 -12.36 22.92 -14.52
N HIS A 219 -11.57 22.44 -15.48
CA HIS A 219 -12.01 22.29 -16.87
C HIS A 219 -11.87 20.82 -17.23
N PHE A 220 -13.02 20.14 -17.37
CA PHE A 220 -13.01 18.70 -17.70
C PHE A 220 -12.36 18.45 -19.07
N SER A 221 -11.42 17.53 -19.09
CA SER A 221 -10.74 17.06 -20.29
C SER A 221 -10.73 15.54 -20.31
N GLY A 222 -11.55 14.94 -21.19
CA GLY A 222 -11.65 13.49 -21.34
C GLY A 222 -10.31 12.82 -21.66
N PRO A 223 -9.48 13.39 -22.58
CA PRO A 223 -8.12 12.85 -22.84
C PRO A 223 -7.21 12.87 -21.61
N LEU A 224 -7.31 13.91 -20.77
CA LEU A 224 -6.53 14.00 -19.53
C LEU A 224 -7.03 12.98 -18.50
N ALA A 225 -8.34 12.86 -18.29
CA ALA A 225 -8.94 11.88 -17.40
C ALA A 225 -8.54 10.45 -17.79
N ARG A 226 -8.67 10.07 -19.07
CA ARG A 226 -8.22 8.78 -19.59
C ARG A 226 -6.74 8.54 -19.32
N LYS A 227 -5.91 9.56 -19.49
CA LYS A 227 -4.47 9.46 -19.25
C LYS A 227 -4.14 9.24 -17.77
N LEU A 228 -4.87 9.88 -16.84
CA LEU A 228 -4.73 9.64 -15.41
C LEU A 228 -5.09 8.19 -15.08
N LEU A 229 -6.26 7.73 -15.49
CA LEU A 229 -6.73 6.36 -15.22
C LEU A 229 -5.74 5.31 -15.74
N LEU A 230 -5.28 5.43 -16.99
CA LEU A 230 -4.30 4.50 -17.55
C LEU A 230 -2.97 4.48 -16.77
N ARG A 231 -2.58 5.59 -16.15
CA ARG A 231 -1.34 5.65 -15.36
C ARG A 231 -1.48 5.18 -13.93
N GLY A 232 -2.68 5.23 -13.38
CA GLY A 232 -2.98 4.68 -12.08
C GLY A 232 -3.25 3.16 -12.08
N THR A 233 -3.52 2.57 -13.25
CA THR A 233 -3.86 1.14 -13.38
C THR A 233 -2.86 0.20 -12.71
N PRO A 234 -1.52 0.36 -12.83
CA PRO A 234 -0.57 -0.53 -12.17
C PRO A 234 -0.74 -0.56 -10.66
N GLU A 235 -0.99 0.59 -10.06
CA GLU A 235 -1.18 0.70 -8.61
C GLU A 235 -2.52 0.12 -8.17
N ALA A 236 -3.58 0.38 -8.91
CA ALA A 236 -4.90 -0.22 -8.64
C ALA A 236 -4.85 -1.76 -8.68
N ILE A 237 -4.15 -2.33 -9.66
CA ILE A 237 -3.95 -3.79 -9.76
C ILE A 237 -3.14 -4.30 -8.57
N ALA A 238 -2.11 -3.57 -8.14
CA ALA A 238 -1.26 -3.96 -7.02
C ALA A 238 -2.04 -4.12 -5.69
N GLN A 239 -3.14 -3.38 -5.51
CA GLN A 239 -3.99 -3.50 -4.32
C GLN A 239 -4.64 -4.88 -4.16
N PHE A 240 -4.82 -5.63 -5.24
CA PHE A 240 -5.41 -6.98 -5.19
C PHE A 240 -4.37 -8.09 -5.07
N THR A 241 -3.08 -7.77 -5.17
CA THR A 241 -1.99 -8.76 -5.17
C THR A 241 -1.92 -9.56 -3.89
N VAL A 242 -1.82 -8.86 -2.75
CA VAL A 242 -1.57 -9.49 -1.45
C VAL A 242 -2.71 -10.41 -1.02
N PRO A 243 -4.00 -10.01 -1.11
CA PRO A 243 -5.11 -10.92 -0.78
C PRO A 243 -5.12 -12.21 -1.61
N VAL A 244 -4.90 -12.12 -2.92
CA VAL A 244 -4.89 -13.29 -3.81
C VAL A 244 -3.73 -14.21 -3.49
N ALA A 245 -2.52 -13.67 -3.33
CA ALA A 245 -1.33 -14.43 -2.95
C ALA A 245 -1.54 -15.18 -1.62
N THR A 246 -2.08 -14.48 -0.62
CA THR A 246 -2.34 -15.06 0.70
C THR A 246 -3.33 -16.22 0.62
N LEU A 247 -4.43 -16.07 -0.14
CA LEU A 247 -5.41 -17.14 -0.33
C LEU A 247 -4.80 -18.36 -1.02
N CYS A 248 -4.06 -18.19 -2.10
CA CYS A 248 -3.39 -19.27 -2.82
C CYS A 248 -2.38 -19.99 -1.93
N THR A 249 -1.57 -19.24 -1.18
CA THR A 249 -0.58 -19.81 -0.27
C THR A 249 -1.22 -20.59 0.86
N ASN A 250 -2.26 -20.05 1.51
CA ASN A 250 -3.01 -20.74 2.56
C ASN A 250 -3.61 -22.05 2.07
N TYR A 251 -4.21 -22.07 0.87
CA TYR A 251 -4.74 -23.27 0.27
C TYR A 251 -3.68 -24.37 0.09
N VAL A 252 -2.51 -24.01 -0.43
CA VAL A 252 -1.41 -24.98 -0.64
C VAL A 252 -0.81 -25.45 0.68
N LEU A 253 -0.62 -24.53 1.65
CA LEU A 253 -0.12 -24.87 2.99
C LEU A 253 -1.04 -25.85 3.71
N LEU A 254 -2.34 -25.56 3.72
CA LEU A 254 -3.33 -26.41 4.36
C LEU A 254 -3.34 -27.80 3.72
N ALA A 255 -3.34 -27.87 2.39
CA ALA A 255 -3.39 -29.14 1.66
C ALA A 255 -2.11 -29.99 1.78
N ARG A 256 -0.94 -29.37 2.01
CA ARG A 256 0.37 -30.05 1.98
C ARG A 256 1.04 -30.21 3.35
N LEU A 257 0.84 -29.25 4.27
CA LEU A 257 1.56 -29.16 5.54
C LEU A 257 0.63 -29.05 6.77
N GLY A 258 -0.68 -28.84 6.55
CA GLY A 258 -1.69 -28.77 7.61
C GLY A 258 -1.77 -27.39 8.33
N ASP A 259 -2.60 -27.33 9.37
CA ASP A 259 -2.98 -26.10 10.09
C ASP A 259 -1.79 -25.36 10.72
N MET A 260 -0.82 -26.11 11.25
CA MET A 260 0.40 -25.54 11.86
C MET A 260 1.16 -24.62 10.88
N ALA A 261 1.26 -25.03 9.61
CA ALA A 261 1.96 -24.25 8.59
C ALA A 261 1.17 -22.98 8.21
N VAL A 262 -0.16 -23.03 8.22
CA VAL A 262 -1.01 -21.87 8.01
C VAL A 262 -0.86 -20.87 9.16
N ASN A 263 -0.81 -21.35 10.40
CA ASN A 263 -0.56 -20.49 11.57
C ASN A 263 0.81 -19.81 11.50
N ALA A 264 1.86 -20.58 11.15
CA ALA A 264 3.20 -20.05 10.95
C ALA A 264 3.24 -19.00 9.83
N TYR A 265 2.56 -19.25 8.71
CA TYR A 265 2.46 -18.33 7.59
C TYR A 265 1.73 -17.03 7.98
N SER A 266 0.69 -17.11 8.79
CA SER A 266 -0.01 -15.92 9.29
C SER A 266 0.92 -14.99 10.05
N ILE A 267 1.80 -15.51 10.92
CA ILE A 267 2.81 -14.71 11.60
C ILE A 267 3.82 -14.11 10.61
N ILE A 268 4.26 -14.90 9.63
CA ILE A 268 5.16 -14.44 8.56
C ILE A 268 4.50 -13.32 7.74
N CYS A 269 3.20 -13.38 7.48
CA CYS A 269 2.46 -12.32 6.78
C CYS A 269 2.48 -10.98 7.53
N TYR A 270 2.40 -10.97 8.86
CA TYR A 270 2.55 -9.72 9.63
C TYR A 270 3.94 -9.12 9.45
N VAL A 271 4.97 -9.93 9.51
CA VAL A 271 6.35 -9.50 9.25
C VAL A 271 6.54 -9.01 7.81
N ALA A 272 5.96 -9.73 6.84
CA ALA A 272 5.98 -9.34 5.43
C ALA A 272 5.29 -8.00 5.20
N SER A 273 4.15 -7.77 5.85
CA SER A 273 3.39 -6.52 5.75
C SER A 273 4.17 -5.33 6.33
N PHE A 274 4.86 -5.52 7.45
CA PHE A 274 5.75 -4.50 8.01
C PHE A 274 6.92 -4.18 7.08
N SER A 275 7.55 -5.21 6.52
CA SER A 275 8.63 -5.05 5.55
C SER A 275 8.15 -4.33 4.28
N ALA A 276 6.97 -4.71 3.78
CA ALA A 276 6.34 -4.06 2.64
C ALA A 276 6.04 -2.58 2.89
N ALA A 277 5.60 -2.20 4.11
CA ALA A 277 5.37 -0.80 4.48
C ALA A 277 6.63 0.06 4.33
N ILE A 278 7.81 -0.48 4.68
CA ILE A 278 9.09 0.19 4.50
C ILE A 278 9.39 0.38 3.01
N PHE A 279 9.30 -0.69 2.19
CA PHE A 279 9.62 -0.64 0.76
C PHE A 279 8.65 0.24 -0.04
N ILE A 280 7.36 0.19 0.30
CA ILE A 280 6.36 1.12 -0.23
C ILE A 280 6.71 2.56 0.17
N GLY A 281 7.22 2.76 1.38
CA GLY A 281 7.71 4.06 1.86
C GLY A 281 8.85 4.61 1.02
N VAL A 282 9.85 3.78 0.70
CA VAL A 282 10.97 4.14 -0.18
C VAL A 282 10.44 4.51 -1.57
N SER A 283 9.66 3.63 -2.18
CA SER A 283 9.10 3.82 -3.52
C SER A 283 8.22 5.07 -3.62
N SER A 284 7.31 5.27 -2.66
CA SER A 284 6.42 6.43 -2.62
C SER A 284 7.15 7.73 -2.34
N GLY A 285 8.23 7.69 -1.54
CA GLY A 285 9.09 8.85 -1.30
C GLY A 285 9.91 9.24 -2.54
N LEU A 286 10.34 8.26 -3.32
CA LEU A 286 11.11 8.47 -4.55
C LEU A 286 10.24 8.86 -5.75
N GLN A 287 8.97 8.47 -5.79
CA GLN A 287 8.07 8.71 -6.91
C GLN A 287 8.04 10.16 -7.40
N PRO A 288 7.89 11.20 -6.53
CA PRO A 288 7.93 12.59 -6.95
C PRO A 288 9.28 12.98 -7.58
N LEU A 289 10.40 12.56 -6.96
CA LEU A 289 11.75 12.89 -7.43
C LEU A 289 12.02 12.27 -8.80
N LEU A 290 11.64 11.01 -9.01
CA LEU A 290 11.75 10.34 -10.31
C LEU A 290 10.88 11.00 -11.37
N GLY A 291 9.63 11.34 -11.03
CA GLY A 291 8.71 12.00 -11.96
C GLY A 291 9.17 13.41 -12.37
N GLN A 292 9.63 14.20 -11.41
CA GLN A 292 10.16 15.54 -11.65
C GLN A 292 11.45 15.51 -12.48
N SER A 293 12.42 14.65 -12.12
CA SER A 293 13.68 14.48 -12.87
C SER A 293 13.42 14.02 -14.31
N TYR A 294 12.48 13.09 -14.51
CA TYR A 294 12.05 12.66 -15.84
C TYR A 294 11.38 13.81 -16.62
N GLY A 295 10.54 14.62 -15.97
CA GLY A 295 9.89 15.79 -16.58
C GLY A 295 10.88 16.85 -17.03
N ALA A 296 11.88 17.16 -16.19
CA ALA A 296 12.97 18.06 -16.47
C ALA A 296 13.99 17.53 -17.49
N LYS A 297 13.86 16.29 -17.95
CA LYS A 297 14.83 15.57 -18.81
C LYS A 297 16.24 15.46 -18.19
N ASP A 298 16.34 15.49 -16.87
CA ASP A 298 17.61 15.33 -16.16
C ASP A 298 17.90 13.83 -15.94
N ALA A 299 18.60 13.23 -16.91
CA ALA A 299 18.98 11.83 -16.87
C ALA A 299 19.98 11.52 -15.73
N ARG A 300 20.79 12.50 -15.29
CA ARG A 300 21.77 12.31 -14.22
C ARG A 300 21.06 12.16 -12.88
N ASP A 301 20.13 13.05 -12.56
CA ASP A 301 19.36 13.01 -11.32
C ASP A 301 18.42 11.80 -11.29
N LEU A 302 17.73 11.49 -12.40
CA LEU A 302 16.89 10.33 -12.53
C LEU A 302 17.63 9.02 -12.22
N LYS A 303 18.81 8.85 -12.82
CA LYS A 303 19.69 7.69 -12.61
C LYS A 303 20.20 7.61 -11.17
N TRP A 304 20.57 8.74 -10.60
CA TRP A 304 21.07 8.83 -9.26
C TRP A 304 20.00 8.44 -8.22
N TYR A 305 18.79 9.01 -8.32
CA TYR A 305 17.67 8.69 -7.42
C TYR A 305 17.25 7.23 -7.53
N PHE A 306 17.20 6.68 -8.74
CA PHE A 306 16.87 5.26 -8.92
C PHE A 306 17.91 4.34 -8.29
N ARG A 307 19.21 4.58 -8.52
CA ARG A 307 20.30 3.78 -7.93
C ARG A 307 20.34 3.92 -6.40
N ALA A 308 20.14 5.13 -5.89
CA ALA A 308 20.07 5.37 -4.45
C ALA A 308 18.90 4.60 -3.83
N GLY A 309 17.73 4.59 -4.48
CA GLY A 309 16.58 3.79 -4.06
C GLY A 309 16.86 2.30 -4.02
N VAL A 310 17.45 1.75 -5.09
CA VAL A 310 17.87 0.33 -5.13
C VAL A 310 18.83 -0.01 -3.98
N LEU A 311 19.80 0.87 -3.70
CA LEU A 311 20.74 0.66 -2.60
C LEU A 311 20.05 0.68 -1.23
N ILE A 312 19.14 1.64 -1.02
CA ILE A 312 18.37 1.73 0.23
C ILE A 312 17.51 0.48 0.41
N ASP A 313 16.83 0.01 -0.65
CA ASP A 313 16.00 -1.18 -0.61
C ASP A 313 16.83 -2.44 -0.34
N LEU A 314 17.97 -2.62 -1.00
CA LEU A 314 18.86 -3.76 -0.78
C LEU A 314 19.45 -3.78 0.63
N VAL A 315 19.96 -2.65 1.11
CA VAL A 315 20.52 -2.54 2.46
C VAL A 315 19.42 -2.70 3.51
N GLY A 316 18.29 -2.03 3.33
CA GLY A 316 17.15 -2.11 4.25
C GLY A 316 16.58 -3.52 4.35
N SER A 317 16.37 -4.19 3.22
CA SER A 317 15.85 -5.57 3.20
C SER A 317 16.85 -6.57 3.75
N ALA A 318 18.13 -6.43 3.47
CA ALA A 318 19.16 -7.25 4.08
C ALA A 318 19.21 -7.09 5.61
N LEU A 319 19.11 -5.84 6.10
CA LEU A 319 19.05 -5.56 7.53
C LEU A 319 17.80 -6.18 8.17
N ILE A 320 16.63 -6.07 7.54
CA ILE A 320 15.41 -6.72 8.02
C ILE A 320 15.61 -8.24 8.12
N ASN A 321 16.18 -8.88 7.10
CA ASN A 321 16.46 -10.32 7.12
C ASN A 321 17.39 -10.70 8.28
N VAL A 322 18.47 -9.94 8.51
CA VAL A 322 19.38 -10.17 9.64
C VAL A 322 18.66 -10.04 10.97
N VAL A 323 17.84 -8.98 11.15
CA VAL A 323 17.06 -8.77 12.38
C VAL A 323 16.08 -9.93 12.61
N LEU A 324 15.42 -10.44 11.57
CA LEU A 324 14.48 -11.55 11.69
C LEU A 324 15.11 -12.86 12.14
N LEU A 325 16.41 -13.09 11.85
CA LEU A 325 17.14 -14.25 12.38
C LEU A 325 17.22 -14.24 13.92
N PHE A 326 17.30 -13.05 14.52
CA PHE A 326 17.42 -12.92 15.97
C PHE A 326 16.09 -12.67 16.69
N VAL A 327 15.16 -11.98 16.04
CA VAL A 327 13.89 -11.51 16.65
C VAL A 327 12.71 -12.39 16.26
N GLY A 328 12.86 -13.31 15.31
CA GLY A 328 11.78 -14.17 14.84
C GLY A 328 11.10 -14.97 15.97
N GLY A 329 11.88 -15.57 16.89
CA GLY A 329 11.34 -16.29 18.04
C GLY A 329 10.54 -15.41 19.01
N PRO A 330 11.10 -14.28 19.50
CA PRO A 330 10.34 -13.30 20.29
C PRO A 330 9.07 -12.81 19.62
N ILE A 331 9.08 -12.52 18.31
CA ILE A 331 7.87 -12.12 17.56
C ILE A 331 6.79 -13.20 17.65
N CYS A 332 7.14 -14.47 17.39
CA CYS A 332 6.19 -15.58 17.49
C CYS A 332 5.53 -15.68 18.86
N LYS A 333 6.31 -15.49 19.93
CA LYS A 333 5.79 -15.50 21.31
C LYS A 333 4.80 -14.36 21.57
N MET A 334 5.04 -13.16 20.99
CA MET A 334 4.10 -12.04 21.07
C MET A 334 2.74 -12.34 20.43
N PHE A 335 2.73 -13.16 19.36
CA PHE A 335 1.51 -13.64 18.71
C PHE A 335 0.85 -14.86 19.40
N GLY A 336 1.39 -15.32 20.55
CA GLY A 336 0.83 -16.43 21.28
C GLY A 336 1.02 -17.79 20.59
N ALA A 337 2.06 -17.91 19.72
CA ALA A 337 2.34 -19.15 19.01
C ALA A 337 2.66 -20.30 19.98
N ASP A 338 2.03 -21.46 19.76
CA ASP A 338 2.39 -22.70 20.43
C ASP A 338 3.78 -23.19 20.03
N ALA A 339 4.32 -24.18 20.74
CA ALA A 339 5.69 -24.66 20.53
C ALA A 339 5.92 -25.18 19.10
N LEU A 340 4.93 -25.82 18.49
CA LEU A 340 5.03 -26.34 17.12
C LEU A 340 5.04 -25.23 16.08
N THR A 341 4.10 -24.27 16.20
CA THR A 341 4.03 -23.09 15.34
C THR A 341 5.30 -22.24 15.47
N LEU A 342 5.81 -22.06 16.69
CA LEU A 342 7.07 -21.36 16.94
C LEU A 342 8.23 -22.03 16.20
N ALA A 343 8.41 -23.36 16.36
CA ALA A 343 9.49 -24.09 15.69
C ALA A 343 9.38 -24.00 14.16
N CYS A 344 8.18 -24.17 13.62
CA CYS A 344 7.90 -24.01 12.19
C CYS A 344 8.24 -22.61 11.68
N THR A 345 7.77 -21.57 12.39
CA THR A 345 8.00 -20.19 11.97
C THR A 345 9.48 -19.82 11.99
N VAL A 346 10.20 -20.14 13.08
CA VAL A 346 11.65 -19.86 13.20
C VAL A 346 12.44 -20.60 12.12
N GLN A 347 12.07 -21.83 11.81
CA GLN A 347 12.75 -22.64 10.78
C GLN A 347 12.53 -22.10 9.38
N TYR A 348 11.31 -21.64 9.04
CA TYR A 348 10.94 -21.30 7.67
C TYR A 348 10.89 -19.80 7.38
N MET A 349 10.76 -18.93 8.39
CA MET A 349 10.78 -17.48 8.21
C MET A 349 12.00 -16.98 7.41
N PRO A 350 13.24 -17.43 7.67
CA PRO A 350 14.40 -17.00 6.87
C PRO A 350 14.30 -17.43 5.41
N ARG A 351 13.71 -18.62 5.15
CA ARG A 351 13.53 -19.13 3.78
C ARG A 351 12.48 -18.35 2.99
N TYR A 352 11.52 -17.74 3.66
CA TYR A 352 10.53 -16.88 3.05
C TYR A 352 11.06 -15.44 2.90
N ALA A 353 11.74 -14.95 3.94
CA ALA A 353 12.15 -13.56 4.06
C ALA A 353 13.23 -13.13 3.04
N TRP A 354 14.04 -14.05 2.47
CA TRP A 354 14.98 -13.68 1.41
C TRP A 354 14.28 -13.08 0.18
N GLY A 355 13.01 -13.47 -0.05
CA GLY A 355 12.17 -12.88 -1.08
C GLY A 355 11.92 -11.38 -0.90
N PHE A 356 12.01 -10.85 0.33
CA PHE A 356 11.84 -9.42 0.59
C PHE A 356 12.91 -8.57 -0.10
N ILE A 357 14.13 -9.10 -0.27
CA ILE A 357 15.21 -8.41 -0.96
C ILE A 357 14.83 -8.16 -2.43
N ILE A 358 14.23 -9.14 -3.06
CA ILE A 358 13.83 -9.05 -4.46
C ILE A 358 12.54 -8.24 -4.60
N MET A 359 11.58 -8.45 -3.68
CA MET A 359 10.32 -7.72 -3.63
C MET A 359 10.53 -6.21 -3.55
N SER A 360 11.49 -5.75 -2.73
CA SER A 360 11.79 -4.33 -2.57
C SER A 360 12.22 -3.69 -3.90
N VAL A 361 13.13 -4.34 -4.61
CA VAL A 361 13.62 -3.87 -5.92
C VAL A 361 12.50 -3.88 -6.97
N ASN A 362 11.68 -4.93 -7.02
CA ASN A 362 10.54 -5.00 -7.95
C ASN A 362 9.51 -3.89 -7.71
N THR A 363 9.25 -3.55 -6.45
CA THR A 363 8.34 -2.45 -6.07
C THR A 363 8.88 -1.11 -6.57
N LEU A 364 10.19 -0.88 -6.42
CA LEU A 364 10.84 0.32 -6.94
C LEU A 364 10.87 0.38 -8.47
N ILE A 365 11.13 -0.75 -9.16
CA ILE A 365 11.08 -0.84 -10.62
C ILE A 365 9.68 -0.47 -11.12
N SER A 366 8.64 -0.98 -10.48
CA SER A 366 7.25 -0.65 -10.83
C SER A 366 6.99 0.86 -10.67
N ALA A 367 7.38 1.45 -9.52
CA ALA A 367 7.27 2.88 -9.26
C ALA A 367 8.05 3.73 -10.29
N TYR A 368 9.25 3.30 -10.68
CA TYR A 368 10.04 3.94 -11.72
C TYR A 368 9.33 3.92 -13.09
N LEU A 369 8.81 2.76 -13.50
CA LEU A 369 8.16 2.60 -14.80
C LEU A 369 6.94 3.52 -14.95
N TYR A 370 6.05 3.60 -13.96
CA TYR A 370 4.90 4.50 -14.08
C TYR A 370 5.27 5.98 -13.89
N SER A 371 6.28 6.32 -13.08
CA SER A 371 6.78 7.70 -12.93
C SER A 371 7.43 8.23 -14.22
N THR A 372 8.02 7.34 -15.04
CA THR A 372 8.68 7.68 -16.30
C THR A 372 7.81 7.49 -17.55
N LYS A 373 6.49 7.50 -17.44
CA LYS A 373 5.51 7.32 -18.53
C LYS A 373 5.49 5.94 -19.19
N ARG A 374 6.03 4.91 -18.56
CA ARG A 374 6.10 3.54 -19.08
C ARG A 374 5.00 2.67 -18.51
N THR A 375 3.76 3.20 -18.53
CA THR A 375 2.60 2.58 -17.90
C THR A 375 2.31 1.17 -18.40
N LYS A 376 2.48 0.90 -19.72
CA LYS A 376 2.26 -0.44 -20.27
C LYS A 376 3.21 -1.47 -19.66
N GLN A 377 4.48 -1.13 -19.53
CA GLN A 377 5.50 -1.99 -18.93
C GLN A 377 5.23 -2.21 -17.43
N ALA A 378 4.81 -1.16 -16.70
CA ALA A 378 4.42 -1.27 -15.31
C ALA A 378 3.20 -2.19 -15.12
N VAL A 379 2.18 -2.08 -16.00
CA VAL A 379 1.01 -2.98 -15.97
C VAL A 379 1.43 -4.42 -16.23
N ILE A 380 2.23 -4.66 -17.28
CA ILE A 380 2.73 -6.01 -17.59
C ILE A 380 3.50 -6.59 -16.40
N LEU A 381 4.42 -5.83 -15.81
CA LEU A 381 5.20 -6.27 -14.66
C LEU A 381 4.28 -6.65 -13.48
N ASN A 382 3.36 -5.76 -13.10
CA ASN A 382 2.49 -5.98 -11.95
C ASN A 382 1.51 -7.14 -12.18
N VAL A 383 0.88 -7.22 -13.36
CA VAL A 383 -0.04 -8.33 -13.68
C VAL A 383 0.70 -9.67 -13.71
N CYS A 384 1.84 -9.73 -14.38
CA CYS A 384 2.63 -10.96 -14.44
C CYS A 384 3.11 -11.36 -13.03
N ARG A 385 3.64 -10.42 -12.24
CA ARG A 385 4.11 -10.67 -10.88
C ARG A 385 2.99 -11.18 -9.99
N SER A 386 1.85 -10.48 -9.98
CA SER A 386 0.79 -10.65 -8.98
C SER A 386 -0.17 -11.80 -9.26
N PHE A 387 -0.45 -12.07 -10.54
CA PHE A 387 -1.44 -13.08 -10.91
C PHE A 387 -0.83 -14.30 -11.59
N LEU A 388 0.12 -14.10 -12.50
CA LEU A 388 0.65 -15.21 -13.29
C LEU A 388 1.79 -15.94 -12.57
N LEU A 389 2.85 -15.20 -12.19
CA LEU A 389 4.03 -15.83 -11.60
C LEU A 389 3.77 -16.31 -10.18
N ASP A 390 3.11 -15.48 -9.37
CA ASP A 390 2.76 -15.84 -8.00
C ASP A 390 1.91 -17.11 -7.96
N SER A 391 0.75 -17.11 -8.64
CA SER A 391 -0.13 -18.29 -8.69
C SER A 391 0.56 -19.50 -9.30
N ALA A 392 1.28 -19.35 -10.42
CA ALA A 392 1.96 -20.48 -11.06
C ALA A 392 3.02 -21.10 -10.16
N VAL A 393 3.84 -20.29 -9.50
CA VAL A 393 4.94 -20.76 -8.64
C VAL A 393 4.42 -21.37 -7.34
N ILE A 394 3.37 -20.78 -6.71
CA ILE A 394 2.76 -21.31 -5.48
C ILE A 394 2.18 -22.71 -5.67
N PHE A 395 1.61 -23.02 -6.85
CA PHE A 395 1.11 -24.34 -7.13
C PHE A 395 2.18 -25.30 -7.68
N ALA A 396 3.03 -24.83 -8.59
CA ALA A 396 4.01 -25.70 -9.28
C ALA A 396 5.18 -26.12 -8.39
N VAL A 397 5.78 -25.19 -7.63
CA VAL A 397 7.00 -25.48 -6.85
C VAL A 397 6.76 -26.52 -5.76
N PRO A 398 5.71 -26.42 -4.92
CA PRO A 398 5.43 -27.47 -3.94
C PRO A 398 4.97 -28.81 -4.55
N ALA A 399 4.42 -28.80 -5.77
CA ALA A 399 4.05 -30.02 -6.48
C ALA A 399 5.28 -30.79 -7.00
N ILE A 400 6.34 -30.08 -7.40
CA ILE A 400 7.57 -30.67 -7.97
C ILE A 400 8.58 -31.01 -6.89
N PHE A 401 8.82 -30.08 -5.94
CA PHE A 401 9.91 -30.16 -4.94
C PHE A 401 9.45 -30.55 -3.53
N GLY A 402 8.15 -30.86 -3.35
CA GLY A 402 7.55 -31.22 -2.07
C GLY A 402 6.99 -30.03 -1.29
N GLY A 403 6.12 -30.32 -0.30
CA GLY A 403 5.32 -29.31 0.41
C GLY A 403 6.15 -28.22 1.10
N SER A 404 7.32 -28.56 1.66
CA SER A 404 8.19 -27.56 2.32
C SER A 404 8.79 -26.53 1.38
N ALA A 405 8.79 -26.77 0.07
CA ALA A 405 9.26 -25.81 -0.93
C ALA A 405 8.34 -24.58 -1.08
N VAL A 406 7.13 -24.62 -0.52
CA VAL A 406 6.22 -23.47 -0.45
C VAL A 406 6.88 -22.24 0.18
N TRP A 407 7.79 -22.42 1.14
CA TRP A 407 8.51 -21.35 1.82
C TRP A 407 9.55 -20.64 0.96
N LEU A 408 9.88 -21.18 -0.21
CA LEU A 408 10.78 -20.57 -1.19
C LEU A 408 10.03 -19.87 -2.32
N THR A 409 8.73 -20.07 -2.44
CA THR A 409 7.93 -19.59 -3.58
C THR A 409 7.99 -18.09 -3.73
N MET A 410 7.94 -17.32 -2.62
CA MET A 410 8.04 -15.87 -2.67
C MET A 410 9.33 -15.40 -3.38
N GLY A 411 10.46 -15.91 -2.98
CA GLY A 411 11.73 -15.54 -3.61
C GLY A 411 11.82 -15.99 -5.07
N ILE A 412 11.24 -17.13 -5.42
CA ILE A 412 11.25 -17.65 -6.79
C ILE A 412 10.40 -16.77 -7.71
N TYR A 413 9.12 -16.49 -7.37
CA TYR A 413 8.28 -15.67 -8.24
C TYR A 413 8.76 -14.22 -8.31
N GLU A 414 9.25 -13.66 -7.20
CA GLU A 414 9.86 -12.34 -7.20
C GLU A 414 11.15 -12.30 -8.06
N GLY A 415 11.95 -13.36 -8.04
CA GLY A 415 13.13 -13.51 -8.90
C GLY A 415 12.76 -13.52 -10.39
N LEU A 416 11.75 -14.29 -10.76
CA LEU A 416 11.21 -14.30 -12.14
C LEU A 416 10.67 -12.93 -12.55
N ALA A 417 9.95 -12.27 -11.63
CA ALA A 417 9.45 -10.92 -11.84
C ALA A 417 10.58 -9.89 -12.00
N LEU A 418 11.68 -10.03 -11.26
CA LEU A 418 12.86 -9.17 -11.41
C LEU A 418 13.51 -9.31 -12.79
N VAL A 419 13.66 -10.55 -13.28
CA VAL A 419 14.15 -10.80 -14.63
C VAL A 419 13.24 -10.11 -15.67
N LEU A 420 11.93 -10.27 -15.53
CA LEU A 420 10.95 -9.58 -16.40
C LEU A 420 11.09 -8.06 -16.28
N GLY A 421 11.21 -7.53 -15.07
CA GLY A 421 11.39 -6.10 -14.81
C GLY A 421 12.64 -5.54 -15.50
N ILE A 422 13.77 -6.24 -15.41
CA ILE A 422 15.03 -5.85 -16.08
C ILE A 422 14.87 -5.89 -17.60
N VAL A 423 14.22 -6.90 -18.15
CA VAL A 423 13.95 -7.00 -19.59
C VAL A 423 13.09 -5.82 -20.06
N LEU A 424 12.00 -5.50 -19.31
CA LEU A 424 11.13 -4.37 -19.63
C LEU A 424 11.84 -3.02 -19.52
N LEU A 425 12.74 -2.85 -18.54
CA LEU A 425 13.58 -1.66 -18.42
C LEU A 425 14.49 -1.53 -19.66
N ARG A 426 15.25 -2.58 -20.01
CA ARG A 426 16.17 -2.57 -21.16
C ARG A 426 15.44 -2.36 -22.49
N ALA A 427 14.30 -3.01 -22.70
CA ALA A 427 13.47 -2.81 -23.88
C ALA A 427 12.98 -1.37 -24.01
N SER A 428 12.68 -0.74 -22.87
CA SER A 428 12.27 0.66 -22.80
C SER A 428 13.40 1.65 -23.08
N GLU A 429 14.64 1.29 -22.78
CA GLU A 429 15.83 2.11 -23.08
C GLU A 429 16.17 2.15 -24.57
N ARG A 430 15.95 1.05 -25.29
CA ARG A 430 16.16 0.99 -26.75
C ARG A 430 15.23 1.90 -27.52
N ASN A 431 14.05 2.17 -27.01
CA ASN A 431 13.00 2.98 -27.66
C ASN A 431 13.02 4.48 -27.30
N GLY A 432 14.09 4.99 -26.69
CA GLY A 432 14.31 6.43 -26.51
C GLY A 432 14.50 6.88 -25.05
N ILE A 433 15.63 7.56 -24.84
CA ILE A 433 15.93 8.52 -23.78
C ILE A 433 15.82 7.97 -22.35
N VAL A 434 16.91 7.46 -21.77
CA VAL A 434 17.25 7.75 -20.36
C VAL A 434 18.62 7.23 -19.90
N PHE A 435 19.22 6.24 -20.57
CA PHE A 435 20.46 5.66 -20.05
C PHE A 435 21.64 5.60 -21.07
N ARG A 436 21.74 6.56 -21.97
CA ARG A 436 23.01 6.77 -22.69
C ARG A 436 23.94 7.66 -21.88
#